data_67c3831da96e31500d872338b0fcd0e6
#
_entry.id   67c3831da96e31500d872338b0fcd0e6
#
_cell.length_a   1.000
_cell.length_b   1.000
_cell.length_c   1.000
_cell.angle_alpha   90.00
_cell.angle_beta   90.00
_cell.angle_gamma   90.00
#
_symmetry.space_group_name_H-M   'P 1'
#
loop_
_entity.id
_entity.type
_entity.pdbx_description
1 polymer ?
#
loop_
_entity_poly.entity_id
_entity_poly.type
_entity_poly.pdbx_seq_one_letter_code
_entity_poly.pdbx_strand_id
1 'polypeptide(L)'
;MTAEEIQGIINEELKAEPDIENVFGLDLTQRLIVPTKQKYWDSADKKSFEYLWTVLEETPDKNGYVIYFDEETKMFGLGVQTNDELFDIGNYGTFLKTLYSM
;
A
#
# COMPACT_ATOMS: atom_id res chain seq x y z
N MET A 1 -10.60 -6.75 10.76
CA MET A 1 -9.14 -6.51 10.63
C MET A 1 -8.75 -5.24 11.32
N THR A 2 -7.61 -5.18 11.95
CA THR A 2 -7.11 -3.98 12.63
C THR A 2 -5.80 -3.53 11.98
N ALA A 3 -5.42 -2.27 12.22
CA ALA A 3 -4.15 -1.74 11.74
C ALA A 3 -2.97 -2.58 12.25
N GLU A 4 -3.05 -3.05 13.50
CA GLU A 4 -2.01 -3.84 14.12
C GLU A 4 -1.84 -5.21 13.46
N GLU A 5 -2.93 -5.84 13.06
CA GLU A 5 -2.89 -7.11 12.35
C GLU A 5 -2.22 -6.96 10.98
N ILE A 6 -2.56 -5.88 10.27
CA ILE A 6 -1.97 -5.59 8.96
C ILE A 6 -0.48 -5.30 9.11
N GLN A 7 -0.10 -4.51 10.11
CA GLN A 7 1.30 -4.21 10.39
C GLN A 7 2.07 -5.50 10.70
N GLY A 8 1.45 -6.44 11.41
CA GLY A 8 2.04 -7.73 11.70
C GLY A 8 2.34 -8.54 10.44
N ILE A 9 1.44 -8.51 9.45
CA ILE A 9 1.65 -9.19 8.18
C ILE A 9 2.88 -8.61 7.47
N ILE A 10 2.98 -7.28 7.42
CA ILE A 10 4.12 -6.59 6.79
C ILE A 10 5.42 -6.93 7.52
N ASN A 11 5.40 -6.89 8.84
CA ASN A 11 6.58 -7.20 9.65
C ASN A 11 7.09 -8.62 9.42
N GLU A 12 6.20 -9.59 9.28
CA GLU A 12 6.58 -10.98 9.00
C GLU A 12 7.23 -11.11 7.62
N GLU A 13 6.72 -10.41 6.61
CA GLU A 13 7.32 -10.42 5.29
C GLU A 13 8.72 -9.78 5.31
N LEU A 14 8.87 -8.67 6.01
CA LEU A 14 10.15 -7.97 6.10
C LEU A 14 11.19 -8.78 6.87
N LYS A 15 10.77 -9.56 7.86
CA LYS A 15 11.65 -10.49 8.57
C LYS A 15 12.23 -11.56 7.65
N ALA A 16 11.43 -12.02 6.69
CA ALA A 16 11.87 -13.05 5.75
C ALA A 16 12.85 -12.49 4.72
N GLU A 17 12.92 -11.18 4.54
CA GLU A 17 13.78 -10.50 3.59
C GLU A 17 14.57 -9.39 4.27
N PRO A 18 15.55 -9.73 5.14
CA PRO A 18 16.24 -8.72 5.96
C PRO A 18 17.08 -7.74 5.16
N ASP A 19 17.44 -8.05 3.91
CA ASP A 19 18.26 -7.18 3.07
C ASP A 19 17.44 -6.15 2.30
N ILE A 20 16.13 -6.13 2.47
CA ILE A 20 15.28 -5.20 1.74
C ILE A 20 15.14 -3.88 2.51
N GLU A 21 16.10 -3.01 2.36
CA GLU A 21 16.10 -1.72 3.07
C GLU A 21 15.68 -0.55 2.19
N ASN A 22 16.15 -0.53 0.94
CA ASN A 22 15.93 0.59 0.02
C ASN A 22 15.57 0.09 -1.37
N VAL A 23 14.27 -0.19 -1.59
CA VAL A 23 13.78 -0.60 -2.90
C VAL A 23 13.44 0.66 -3.70
N PHE A 24 13.97 0.76 -4.91
CA PHE A 24 13.78 1.93 -5.78
C PHE A 24 14.20 3.25 -5.13
N GLY A 25 15.18 3.22 -4.24
CA GLY A 25 15.62 4.40 -3.53
C GLY A 25 14.69 4.85 -2.40
N LEU A 26 13.67 4.06 -2.06
CA LEU A 26 12.76 4.37 -0.97
C LEU A 26 13.33 3.91 0.35
N ASP A 27 13.26 4.76 1.36
CA ASP A 27 13.55 4.36 2.72
C ASP A 27 12.27 3.83 3.34
N LEU A 28 12.16 2.50 3.45
CA LEU A 28 10.94 1.86 3.95
C LEU A 28 10.55 2.34 5.34
N THR A 29 11.50 2.63 6.21
CA THR A 29 11.19 3.09 7.56
C THR A 29 10.51 4.44 7.56
N GLN A 30 10.75 5.27 6.54
CA GLN A 30 10.13 6.58 6.41
C GLN A 30 8.85 6.54 5.57
N ARG A 31 8.75 5.59 4.65
CA ARG A 31 7.60 5.53 3.73
C ARG A 31 6.45 4.67 4.27
N LEU A 32 6.73 3.72 5.14
CA LEU A 32 5.68 2.94 5.80
C LEU A 32 4.89 3.85 6.75
N ILE A 33 3.58 3.76 6.70
CA ILE A 33 2.69 4.50 7.60
C ILE A 33 1.91 3.51 8.47
N VAL A 34 1.33 4.01 9.54
CA VAL A 34 0.38 3.21 10.31
C VAL A 34 -0.81 2.91 9.38
N PRO A 35 -1.19 1.63 9.20
CA PRO A 35 -2.29 1.30 8.29
C PRO A 35 -3.53 2.13 8.59
N THR A 36 -4.02 2.83 7.57
CA THR A 36 -5.13 3.75 7.68
C THR A 36 -6.17 3.42 6.62
N LYS A 37 -7.41 3.17 7.06
CA LYS A 37 -8.49 2.83 6.15
C LYS A 37 -8.97 4.07 5.42
N GLN A 38 -8.93 4.04 4.09
CA GLN A 38 -9.25 5.18 3.25
C GLN A 38 -10.06 4.75 2.04
N LYS A 39 -10.74 5.71 1.44
CA LYS A 39 -11.56 5.50 0.24
C LYS A 39 -10.66 5.51 -1.00
N TYR A 40 -10.77 4.44 -1.79
CA TYR A 40 -10.05 4.31 -3.06
C TYR A 40 -11.05 4.23 -4.20
N TRP A 41 -10.86 5.07 -5.20
CA TRP A 41 -11.66 5.02 -6.42
C TRP A 41 -11.11 3.98 -7.36
N ASP A 42 -11.99 3.34 -8.14
CA ASP A 42 -11.57 2.47 -9.22
C ASP A 42 -10.93 3.32 -10.31
N SER A 43 -9.70 3.00 -10.71
CA SER A 43 -8.97 3.79 -11.71
C SER A 43 -9.56 3.69 -13.11
N ALA A 44 -10.32 2.62 -13.40
CA ALA A 44 -10.90 2.41 -14.72
C ALA A 44 -12.15 3.26 -14.94
N ASP A 45 -13.13 3.22 -14.01
CA ASP A 45 -14.38 3.95 -14.18
C ASP A 45 -14.47 5.25 -13.39
N LYS A 46 -13.69 5.39 -12.34
CA LYS A 46 -13.65 6.56 -11.44
C LYS A 46 -15.00 6.87 -10.80
N LYS A 47 -15.87 5.87 -10.70
CA LYS A 47 -17.22 5.97 -10.13
C LYS A 47 -17.44 5.00 -8.99
N SER A 48 -16.84 3.81 -9.08
CA SER A 48 -16.90 2.81 -8.03
C SER A 48 -15.79 3.07 -7.02
N PHE A 49 -16.00 2.69 -5.77
CA PHE A 49 -14.99 2.87 -4.74
C PHE A 49 -15.03 1.73 -3.73
N GLU A 50 -13.91 1.59 -3.01
CA GLU A 50 -13.75 0.64 -1.91
C GLU A 50 -12.99 1.31 -0.78
N TYR A 51 -13.14 0.78 0.43
CA TYR A 51 -12.31 1.21 1.56
C TYR A 51 -11.17 0.22 1.73
N LEU A 52 -9.95 0.71 1.54
CA LEU A 52 -8.73 -0.09 1.61
C LEU A 52 -7.78 0.54 2.61
N TRP A 53 -6.85 -0.27 3.14
CA TRP A 53 -5.90 0.19 4.15
C TRP A 53 -4.62 0.66 3.47
N THR A 54 -4.33 1.95 3.52
CA THR A 54 -3.06 2.49 3.02
C THR A 54 -1.97 2.15 4.02
N VAL A 55 -0.89 1.53 3.54
CA VAL A 55 0.22 1.07 4.39
C VAL A 55 1.55 1.71 4.03
N LEU A 56 1.70 2.26 2.82
CA LEU A 56 2.93 2.90 2.38
C LEU A 56 2.61 4.03 1.41
N GLU A 57 3.33 5.14 1.56
CA GLU A 57 3.25 6.29 0.65
C GLU A 57 4.63 6.55 0.05
N GLU A 58 4.72 6.59 -1.29
CA GLU A 58 5.98 6.79 -1.99
C GLU A 58 6.62 8.14 -1.69
N THR A 59 5.80 9.18 -1.58
CA THR A 59 6.29 10.53 -1.37
C THR A 59 5.56 11.21 -0.21
N PRO A 60 6.24 12.12 0.51
CA PRO A 60 5.61 12.84 1.61
C PRO A 60 4.61 13.91 1.18
N ASP A 61 4.64 14.31 -0.09
CA ASP A 61 3.76 15.37 -0.62
C ASP A 61 2.39 14.85 -1.05
N LYS A 62 2.13 13.56 -0.84
CA LYS A 62 0.84 12.94 -1.14
C LYS A 62 0.53 12.91 -2.64
N ASN A 63 1.57 12.82 -3.47
CA ASN A 63 1.47 12.64 -4.92
C ASN A 63 2.41 11.53 -5.34
N GLY A 64 1.87 10.38 -5.70
CA GLY A 64 2.68 9.25 -6.13
C GLY A 64 2.00 7.94 -5.86
N TYR A 65 2.77 6.87 -5.89
CA TYR A 65 2.25 5.54 -5.61
C TYR A 65 2.01 5.32 -4.12
N VAL A 66 1.01 4.50 -3.84
CA VAL A 66 0.74 4.01 -2.49
C VAL A 66 0.57 2.50 -2.56
N ILE A 67 0.83 1.83 -1.44
CA ILE A 67 0.52 0.40 -1.29
C ILE A 67 -0.64 0.30 -0.31
N TYR A 68 -1.63 -0.51 -0.65
CA TYR A 68 -2.78 -0.75 0.20
C TYR A 68 -2.93 -2.24 0.53
N PHE A 69 -3.72 -2.53 1.55
CA PHE A 69 -4.15 -3.88 1.90
C PHE A 69 -5.67 -3.95 1.78
N ASP A 70 -6.15 -4.99 1.06
CA ASP A 70 -7.56 -5.28 0.91
C ASP A 70 -7.92 -6.42 1.87
N GLU A 71 -8.69 -6.11 2.90
CA GLU A 71 -9.03 -7.11 3.91
C GLU A 71 -10.02 -8.18 3.43
N GLU A 72 -10.74 -7.93 2.34
CA GLU A 72 -11.65 -8.93 1.78
C GLU A 72 -10.90 -10.03 1.02
N THR A 73 -9.93 -9.65 0.22
CA THR A 73 -9.13 -10.58 -0.57
C THR A 73 -7.87 -11.04 0.15
N LYS A 74 -7.48 -10.35 1.23
CA LYS A 74 -6.23 -10.56 1.96
C LYS A 74 -5.01 -10.33 1.08
N MET A 75 -5.13 -9.44 0.11
CA MET A 75 -4.05 -9.10 -0.82
C MET A 75 -3.63 -7.65 -0.68
N PHE A 76 -2.35 -7.40 -0.94
CA PHE A 76 -1.83 -6.05 -1.09
C PHE A 76 -1.95 -5.63 -2.55
N GLY A 77 -2.06 -4.34 -2.77
CA GLY A 77 -2.17 -3.80 -4.11
C GLY A 77 -1.54 -2.43 -4.22
N LEU A 78 -1.49 -1.94 -5.45
CA LEU A 78 -0.89 -0.67 -5.79
C LEU A 78 -1.97 0.35 -6.10
N GLY A 79 -1.78 1.56 -5.61
CA GLY A 79 -2.65 2.69 -5.91
C GLY A 79 -1.85 3.93 -6.26
N VAL A 80 -2.56 4.95 -6.68
CA VAL A 80 -1.99 6.28 -6.96
C VAL A 80 -2.74 7.31 -6.12
N GLN A 81 -1.98 8.21 -5.53
CA GLN A 81 -2.53 9.34 -4.77
C GLN A 81 -2.25 10.63 -5.53
N THR A 82 -3.29 11.42 -5.77
CA THR A 82 -3.17 12.71 -6.44
C THR A 82 -4.33 13.61 -6.03
N ASN A 83 -4.05 14.89 -5.76
CA ASN A 83 -5.07 15.88 -5.37
C ASN A 83 -5.95 15.41 -4.21
N ASP A 84 -5.33 14.77 -3.20
CA ASP A 84 -6.02 14.23 -2.02
C ASP A 84 -7.00 13.10 -2.31
N GLU A 85 -6.94 12.51 -3.51
CA GLU A 85 -7.73 11.35 -3.88
C GLU A 85 -6.86 10.13 -4.10
N LEU A 86 -7.42 8.96 -3.81
CA LEU A 86 -6.73 7.67 -3.97
C LEU A 86 -7.44 6.85 -5.04
N PHE A 87 -6.65 6.25 -5.92
CA PHE A 87 -7.13 5.41 -7.01
C PHE A 87 -6.48 4.04 -6.93
N ASP A 88 -7.29 2.99 -7.05
CA ASP A 88 -6.83 1.60 -7.06
C ASP A 88 -6.37 1.24 -8.47
N ILE A 89 -5.11 0.79 -8.59
CA ILE A 89 -4.55 0.31 -9.87
C ILE A 89 -4.71 -1.19 -10.00
N GLY A 90 -4.53 -1.94 -8.93
CA GLY A 90 -4.73 -3.38 -8.96
C GLY A 90 -4.06 -4.12 -7.81
N ASN A 91 -4.51 -5.35 -7.57
CA ASN A 91 -3.96 -6.24 -6.55
C ASN A 91 -2.77 -7.00 -7.08
N TYR A 92 -1.76 -7.21 -6.23
CA TYR A 92 -0.54 -7.92 -6.59
C TYR A 92 -0.25 -9.12 -5.69
N GLY A 93 -0.90 -9.23 -4.55
CA GLY A 93 -0.76 -10.35 -3.64
C GLY A 93 -0.07 -9.98 -2.33
N THR A 94 1.23 -10.31 -2.18
CA THR A 94 1.97 -9.99 -0.96
C THR A 94 2.44 -8.55 -0.96
N PHE A 95 2.82 -8.07 0.22
CA PHE A 95 3.39 -6.73 0.37
C PHE A 95 4.66 -6.57 -0.47
N LEU A 96 5.58 -7.53 -0.37
CA LEU A 96 6.84 -7.48 -1.12
C LEU A 96 6.62 -7.54 -2.63
N LYS A 97 5.69 -8.36 -3.09
CA LYS A 97 5.37 -8.45 -4.50
C LYS A 97 4.84 -7.12 -5.03
N THR A 98 4.01 -6.46 -4.25
CA THR A 98 3.48 -5.14 -4.59
C THR A 98 4.60 -4.09 -4.59
N LEU A 99 5.46 -4.13 -3.58
CA LEU A 99 6.59 -3.20 -3.45
C LEU A 99 7.51 -3.29 -4.66
N TYR A 100 7.84 -4.50 -5.10
CA TYR A 100 8.70 -4.69 -6.27
C TYR A 100 8.02 -4.30 -7.59
N SER A 101 6.71 -4.12 -7.59
CA SER A 101 5.95 -3.75 -8.79
C SER A 101 5.79 -2.23 -8.96
N MET A 102 6.24 -1.46 -7.99
CA MET A 102 6.16 0.01 -8.07
C MET A 102 6.95 0.59 -9.22
#